data_ec5b9c1001fe0eac7f6be427ce93ec85
#
_entry.id   ec5b9c1001fe0eac7f6be427ce93ec85
#
_cell.length_a   1.000
_cell.length_b   1.000
_cell.length_c   1.000
_cell.angle_alpha   90.00
_cell.angle_beta   90.00
_cell.angle_gamma   90.00
#
_symmetry.space_group_name_H-M   'P 1'
#
loop_
_entity.id
_entity.type
_entity.pdbx_description
1 polymer ?
#
loop_
_entity_poly.entity_id
_entity_poly.type
_entity_poly.pdbx_seq_one_letter_code
_entity_poly.pdbx_strand_id
1 'polypeptide(L)'
;MTGSRETEWLDVHRGDAPLLLCFPHSGTTIPDALEADFVSPWLARKDADWWIDRLYAFARDLGATTVRTDISRSVIDCNRDPSGASLYPGQATTDLCPTGSFDGEPLYRGPTPDEAEIARRRARYFEPYHAAIASE
;
A
#
# COMPACT_ATOMS: atom_id res chain seq x y z
N MET A 1 8.55 4.47 -24.13
CA MET A 1 7.16 4.52 -23.66
C MET A 1 7.14 4.52 -22.14
N THR A 2 6.93 5.70 -21.59
CA THR A 2 6.97 5.92 -20.14
C THR A 2 5.65 5.60 -19.41
N GLY A 3 4.54 5.46 -20.15
CA GLY A 3 3.21 5.27 -19.58
C GLY A 3 2.95 3.91 -18.94
N SER A 4 3.62 2.83 -19.39
CA SER A 4 3.38 1.48 -18.88
C SER A 4 4.10 1.18 -17.57
N ARG A 5 5.14 1.94 -17.22
CA ARG A 5 5.89 1.77 -15.97
C ARG A 5 5.24 2.47 -14.76
N GLU A 6 4.45 3.50 -15.02
CA GLU A 6 3.83 4.29 -13.95
C GLU A 6 2.71 3.54 -13.22
N THR A 7 2.14 2.50 -13.84
CA THR A 7 1.05 1.72 -13.26
C THR A 7 1.39 0.25 -13.02
N GLU A 8 2.67 -0.15 -13.18
CA GLU A 8 3.11 -1.53 -12.95
C GLU A 8 2.92 -1.98 -11.51
N TRP A 9 2.84 -1.05 -10.57
CA TRP A 9 2.61 -1.33 -9.15
C TRP A 9 1.15 -1.66 -8.83
N LEU A 10 0.22 -1.35 -9.73
CA LEU A 10 -1.21 -1.57 -9.54
C LEU A 10 -1.66 -2.72 -10.43
N ASP A 11 -2.10 -3.82 -9.82
CA ASP A 11 -2.58 -5.01 -10.53
C ASP A 11 -4.08 -5.17 -10.34
N VAL A 12 -4.82 -5.21 -11.43
CA VAL A 12 -6.27 -5.44 -11.45
C VAL A 12 -6.55 -6.64 -12.33
N HIS A 13 -7.16 -7.67 -11.75
CA HIS A 13 -7.61 -8.85 -12.49
C HIS A 13 -9.12 -8.96 -12.35
N ARG A 14 -9.84 -8.81 -13.46
CA ARG A 14 -11.30 -8.85 -13.49
C ARG A 14 -11.82 -10.27 -13.65
N GLY A 15 -12.78 -10.65 -12.80
CA GLY A 15 -13.53 -11.89 -12.88
C GLY A 15 -15.01 -11.61 -13.07
N ASP A 16 -15.81 -12.69 -13.21
CA ASP A 16 -17.25 -12.60 -13.46
C ASP A 16 -18.10 -12.80 -12.21
N ALA A 17 -17.52 -13.28 -11.12
CA ALA A 17 -18.25 -13.51 -9.88
C ALA A 17 -18.47 -12.19 -9.11
N PRO A 18 -19.53 -12.08 -8.30
CA PRO A 18 -19.76 -10.91 -7.45
C PRO A 18 -18.86 -10.95 -6.20
N LEU A 19 -17.57 -11.06 -6.40
CA LEU A 19 -16.56 -11.18 -5.35
C LEU A 19 -15.36 -10.30 -5.71
N LEU A 20 -15.02 -9.38 -4.81
CA LEU A 20 -13.88 -8.49 -4.94
C LEU A 20 -12.92 -8.72 -3.78
N LEU A 21 -11.67 -9.04 -4.10
CA LEU A 21 -10.59 -9.16 -3.13
C LEU A 21 -9.60 -8.02 -3.33
N CYS A 22 -9.24 -7.35 -2.24
CA CYS A 22 -8.28 -6.26 -2.24
C CYS A 22 -7.05 -6.63 -1.41
N PHE A 23 -5.87 -6.31 -1.93
CA PHE A 23 -4.59 -6.58 -1.28
C PHE A 23 -3.82 -5.27 -1.09
N PRO A 24 -4.16 -4.48 -0.05
CA PRO A 24 -3.50 -3.19 0.20
C PRO A 24 -2.13 -3.31 0.87
N HIS A 25 -1.79 -4.47 1.43
CA HIS A 25 -0.61 -4.64 2.28
C HIS A 25 0.36 -5.73 1.81
N SER A 26 0.12 -6.34 0.64
CA SER A 26 0.99 -7.40 0.13
C SER A 26 2.23 -6.85 -0.60
N GLY A 27 2.27 -5.56 -0.90
CA GLY A 27 3.34 -4.94 -1.67
C GLY A 27 4.65 -4.81 -0.90
N THR A 28 5.75 -4.96 -1.61
CA THR A 28 7.10 -4.84 -1.07
C THR A 28 7.96 -3.85 -1.85
N THR A 29 7.39 -3.19 -2.86
CA THR A 29 8.12 -2.22 -3.67
C THR A 29 8.23 -0.88 -2.96
N ILE A 30 9.45 -0.37 -2.88
CA ILE A 30 9.75 0.99 -2.43
C ILE A 30 10.26 1.74 -3.66
N PRO A 31 9.65 2.87 -4.05
CA PRO A 31 10.17 3.67 -5.17
C PRO A 31 11.63 4.08 -4.92
N ASP A 32 12.46 4.02 -5.96
CA ASP A 32 13.90 4.30 -5.84
C ASP A 32 14.19 5.65 -5.20
N ALA A 33 13.38 6.66 -5.50
CA ALA A 33 13.54 7.99 -4.93
C ALA A 33 13.34 8.04 -3.40
N LEU A 34 12.67 7.04 -2.83
CA LEU A 34 12.36 6.99 -1.40
C LEU A 34 13.22 5.98 -0.64
N GLU A 35 13.85 5.05 -1.34
CA GLU A 35 14.59 3.93 -0.72
C GLU A 35 15.66 4.42 0.27
N ALA A 36 16.40 5.45 -0.08
CA ALA A 36 17.50 5.98 0.74
C ALA A 36 17.03 6.67 2.02
N ASP A 37 15.77 7.10 2.08
CA ASP A 37 15.23 7.79 3.25
C ASP A 37 14.86 6.83 4.38
N PHE A 38 14.67 5.56 4.07
CA PHE A 38 14.38 4.53 5.07
C PHE A 38 15.65 4.04 5.78
N VAL A 39 15.49 3.66 7.04
CA VAL A 39 16.59 3.14 7.87
C VAL A 39 17.22 1.90 7.24
N SER A 40 16.42 0.99 6.71
CA SER A 40 16.92 -0.19 6.01
C SER A 40 15.88 -0.68 5.00
N PRO A 41 16.34 -1.34 3.92
CA PRO A 41 15.44 -1.99 2.96
C PRO A 41 14.51 -3.02 3.60
N TRP A 42 15.01 -3.77 4.55
CA TRP A 42 14.22 -4.78 5.26
C TRP A 42 13.13 -4.16 6.12
N LEU A 43 13.50 -3.15 6.94
CA LEU A 43 12.56 -2.52 7.85
C LEU A 43 11.39 -1.88 7.11
N ALA A 44 11.64 -1.29 5.93
CA ALA A 44 10.62 -0.70 5.08
C ALA A 44 9.64 -1.73 4.49
N ARG A 45 9.96 -3.03 4.57
CA ARG A 45 9.15 -4.12 4.02
C ARG A 45 8.64 -5.10 5.08
N LYS A 46 9.15 -4.99 6.30
CA LYS A 46 8.94 -5.96 7.38
C LYS A 46 7.47 -6.22 7.68
N ASP A 47 6.64 -5.18 7.68
CA ASP A 47 5.24 -5.26 8.05
C ASP A 47 4.31 -5.61 6.87
N ALA A 48 4.85 -5.96 5.71
CA ALA A 48 4.05 -6.43 4.59
C ALA A 48 3.31 -7.72 4.95
N ASP A 49 2.13 -7.90 4.38
CA ASP A 49 1.42 -9.17 4.45
C ASP A 49 2.03 -10.13 3.43
N TRP A 50 3.14 -10.75 3.81
CA TRP A 50 3.96 -11.57 2.91
C TRP A 50 3.15 -12.73 2.33
N TRP A 51 3.17 -12.83 1.00
CA TRP A 51 2.58 -13.94 0.26
C TRP A 51 1.06 -14.06 0.35
N ILE A 52 0.36 -13.08 0.92
CA ILE A 52 -1.10 -13.13 1.09
C ILE A 52 -1.82 -13.20 -0.27
N ASP A 53 -1.29 -12.50 -1.28
CA ASP A 53 -1.83 -12.52 -2.63
C ASP A 53 -1.73 -13.92 -3.26
N ARG A 54 -0.65 -14.65 -2.98
CA ARG A 54 -0.48 -16.05 -3.43
C ARG A 54 -1.39 -17.01 -2.66
N LEU A 55 -1.56 -16.77 -1.36
CA LEU A 55 -2.46 -17.58 -0.53
C LEU A 55 -3.89 -17.53 -1.06
N TYR A 56 -4.32 -16.37 -1.55
CA TYR A 56 -5.67 -16.18 -2.10
C TYR A 56 -5.74 -16.27 -3.63
N ALA A 57 -4.69 -16.76 -4.30
CA ALA A 57 -4.67 -16.89 -5.75
C ALA A 57 -5.80 -17.77 -6.28
N PHE A 58 -6.24 -18.78 -5.50
CA PHE A 58 -7.38 -19.64 -5.84
C PHE A 58 -8.68 -18.87 -6.08
N ALA A 59 -8.81 -17.67 -5.54
CA ALA A 59 -10.00 -16.84 -5.71
C ALA A 59 -10.25 -16.48 -7.17
N ARG A 60 -9.19 -16.39 -7.98
CA ARG A 60 -9.30 -16.15 -9.42
C ARG A 60 -10.02 -17.31 -10.13
N ASP A 61 -9.78 -18.53 -9.68
CA ASP A 61 -10.46 -19.73 -10.20
C ASP A 61 -11.95 -19.73 -9.86
N LEU A 62 -12.33 -19.01 -8.82
CA LEU A 62 -13.73 -18.78 -8.44
C LEU A 62 -14.36 -17.60 -9.17
N GLY A 63 -13.64 -16.96 -10.06
CA GLY A 63 -14.13 -15.81 -10.82
C GLY A 63 -14.05 -14.48 -10.09
N ALA A 64 -13.28 -14.40 -9.00
CA ALA A 64 -13.12 -13.16 -8.24
C ALA A 64 -12.38 -12.09 -9.02
N THR A 65 -12.78 -10.83 -8.81
CA THR A 65 -11.98 -9.68 -9.20
C THR A 65 -10.98 -9.40 -8.09
N THR A 66 -9.72 -9.16 -8.44
CA THR A 66 -8.67 -8.84 -7.46
C THR A 66 -8.02 -7.50 -7.80
N VAL A 67 -7.78 -6.70 -6.76
CA VAL A 67 -7.07 -5.41 -6.87
C VAL A 67 -5.91 -5.43 -5.88
N ARG A 68 -4.69 -5.25 -6.38
CA ARG A 68 -3.47 -5.34 -5.58
C ARG A 68 -2.56 -4.14 -5.84
N THR A 69 -2.00 -3.58 -4.77
CA THR A 69 -0.90 -2.65 -4.88
C THR A 69 0.41 -3.36 -4.56
N ASP A 70 1.44 -3.10 -5.37
CA ASP A 70 2.79 -3.61 -5.12
C ASP A 70 3.63 -2.65 -4.27
N ILE A 71 3.13 -1.46 -4.02
CA ILE A 71 3.79 -0.46 -3.18
C ILE A 71 3.68 -0.88 -1.71
N SER A 72 4.81 -0.85 -1.00
CA SER A 72 4.86 -1.20 0.42
C SER A 72 3.95 -0.29 1.26
N ARG A 73 3.28 -0.85 2.25
CA ARG A 73 2.47 -0.10 3.22
C ARG A 73 3.28 0.91 4.02
N SER A 74 4.61 0.76 4.05
CA SER A 74 5.49 1.74 4.69
C SER A 74 5.64 3.03 3.87
N VAL A 75 5.40 2.97 2.57
CA VAL A 75 5.34 4.16 1.71
C VAL A 75 4.04 4.90 1.92
N ILE A 76 2.93 4.19 1.76
CA ILE A 76 1.59 4.68 2.05
C ILE A 76 0.67 3.48 2.32
N ASP A 77 -0.11 3.58 3.38
CA ASP A 77 -1.05 2.52 3.75
C ASP A 77 -2.41 2.79 3.09
N CYS A 78 -2.71 2.01 2.05
CA CYS A 78 -3.94 2.15 1.29
C CYS A 78 -5.21 1.71 2.05
N ASN A 79 -5.04 1.17 3.26
CA ASN A 79 -6.16 0.78 4.12
C ASN A 79 -6.28 1.70 5.35
N ARG A 80 -6.05 3.00 5.15
CA ARG A 80 -6.21 4.02 6.19
C ARG A 80 -7.09 5.14 5.68
N ASP A 81 -7.75 5.85 6.60
CA ASP A 81 -8.50 7.05 6.27
C ASP A 81 -7.50 8.16 5.87
N PRO A 82 -7.64 8.75 4.67
CA PRO A 82 -6.71 9.78 4.23
C PRO A 82 -6.77 11.07 5.05
N SER A 83 -7.83 11.27 5.84
CA SER A 83 -7.93 12.39 6.78
C SER A 83 -7.07 12.19 8.04
N GLY A 84 -6.54 10.98 8.25
CA GLY A 84 -5.81 10.64 9.46
C GLY A 84 -6.69 10.26 10.64
N ALA A 85 -8.02 10.19 10.46
CA ALA A 85 -8.92 9.78 11.52
C ALA A 85 -8.72 8.31 11.90
N SER A 86 -8.63 8.02 13.20
CA SER A 86 -8.53 6.65 13.69
C SER A 86 -9.92 6.05 13.86
N LEU A 87 -10.11 4.82 13.33
CA LEU A 87 -11.34 4.05 13.56
C LEU A 87 -11.45 3.58 15.01
N TYR A 88 -10.33 3.49 15.72
CA TYR A 88 -10.23 2.98 17.08
C TYR A 88 -9.43 3.95 17.95
N PRO A 89 -10.02 5.08 18.39
CA PRO A 89 -9.33 6.05 19.22
C PRO A 89 -8.77 5.39 20.50
N GLY A 90 -7.51 5.70 20.82
CA GLY A 90 -6.83 5.15 21.98
C GLY A 90 -6.09 3.83 21.74
N GLN A 91 -6.23 3.21 20.55
CA GLN A 91 -5.43 2.06 20.17
C GLN A 91 -4.24 2.47 19.29
N ALA A 92 -3.17 1.67 19.33
CA ALA A 92 -2.01 1.91 18.47
C ALA A 92 -2.41 1.65 17.01
N THR A 93 -2.52 2.71 16.24
CA THR A 93 -2.79 2.65 14.79
C THR A 93 -1.64 3.31 14.04
N THR A 94 -1.36 2.81 12.85
CA THR A 94 -0.38 3.46 11.97
C THR A 94 -1.04 4.59 11.20
N ASP A 95 -0.25 5.63 10.90
CA ASP A 95 -0.69 6.74 10.06
C ASP A 95 -0.81 6.33 8.59
N LEU A 96 -1.36 7.20 7.77
CA LEU A 96 -1.44 7.01 6.31
C LEU A 96 -0.06 6.76 5.72
N CYS A 97 0.95 7.58 6.08
CA CYS A 97 2.35 7.31 5.78
C CYS A 97 3.06 6.99 7.10
N PRO A 98 3.18 5.71 7.48
CA PRO A 98 3.71 5.35 8.79
C PRO A 98 5.14 5.86 9.00
N THR A 99 5.45 6.26 10.22
CA THR A 99 6.79 6.68 10.63
C THR A 99 7.51 5.64 11.47
N GLY A 100 6.79 4.63 11.95
CA GLY A 100 7.32 3.53 12.73
C GLY A 100 6.74 2.19 12.28
N SER A 101 7.47 1.11 12.54
CA SER A 101 6.98 -0.25 12.35
C SER A 101 5.97 -0.62 13.45
N PHE A 102 5.29 -1.76 13.31
CA PHE A 102 4.41 -2.27 14.36
C PHE A 102 5.16 -2.52 15.68
N ASP A 103 6.46 -2.83 15.61
CA ASP A 103 7.30 -3.02 16.80
C ASP A 103 7.84 -1.69 17.36
N GLY A 104 7.47 -0.55 16.79
CA GLY A 104 7.89 0.76 17.26
C GLY A 104 9.25 1.21 16.75
N GLU A 105 9.85 0.51 15.79
CA GLU A 105 11.14 0.87 15.21
C GLU A 105 10.97 2.06 14.24
N PRO A 106 11.81 3.11 14.33
CA PRO A 106 11.74 4.22 13.36
C PRO A 106 12.02 3.75 11.94
N LEU A 107 11.17 4.13 10.99
CA LEU A 107 11.33 3.75 9.57
C LEU A 107 12.30 4.67 8.81
N TYR A 108 12.41 5.92 9.22
CA TYR A 108 13.17 6.95 8.49
C TYR A 108 14.48 7.29 9.17
N ARG A 109 15.53 7.51 8.36
CA ARG A 109 16.86 7.94 8.86
C ARG A 109 16.86 9.37 9.33
N GLY A 110 16.09 10.23 8.69
CA GLY A 110 16.01 11.65 8.94
C GLY A 110 14.58 12.10 9.11
N PRO A 111 14.21 13.26 8.54
CA PRO A 111 12.84 13.77 8.67
C PRO A 111 11.82 12.79 8.12
N THR A 112 10.69 12.68 8.82
CA THR A 112 9.53 11.93 8.35
C THR A 112 8.83 12.71 7.23
N PRO A 113 7.98 12.04 6.41
CA PRO A 113 7.26 12.74 5.34
C PRO A 113 6.45 13.92 5.88
N ASP A 114 6.62 15.08 5.25
CA ASP A 114 5.81 16.27 5.57
C ASP A 114 4.45 16.19 4.83
N GLU A 115 3.61 17.20 5.05
CA GLU A 115 2.27 17.23 4.44
C GLU A 115 2.32 17.22 2.92
N ALA A 116 3.31 17.89 2.32
CA ALA A 116 3.47 17.91 0.86
C ALA A 116 3.86 16.55 0.32
N GLU A 117 4.75 15.83 1.01
CA GLU A 117 5.15 14.48 0.63
C GLU A 117 4.00 13.49 0.80
N ILE A 118 3.26 13.59 1.89
CA ILE A 118 2.07 12.75 2.11
C ILE A 118 1.04 12.98 1.01
N ALA A 119 0.78 14.22 0.65
CA ALA A 119 -0.15 14.56 -0.43
C ALA A 119 0.33 13.99 -1.79
N ARG A 120 1.62 14.01 -2.05
CA ARG A 120 2.21 13.45 -3.27
C ARG A 120 2.02 11.94 -3.34
N ARG A 121 2.30 11.23 -2.25
CA ARG A 121 2.12 9.77 -2.18
C ARG A 121 0.65 9.38 -2.28
N ARG A 122 -0.23 10.16 -1.66
CA ARG A 122 -1.67 9.98 -1.74
C ARG A 122 -2.15 10.09 -3.18
N ALA A 123 -1.78 11.15 -3.88
CA ALA A 123 -2.19 11.37 -5.26
C ALA A 123 -1.64 10.30 -6.22
N ARG A 124 -0.43 9.81 -5.95
CA ARG A 124 0.26 8.89 -6.85
C ARG A 124 -0.12 7.42 -6.63
N TYR A 125 -0.34 7.01 -5.38
CA TYR A 125 -0.52 5.60 -5.03
C TYR A 125 -1.86 5.28 -4.35
N PHE A 126 -2.33 6.14 -3.48
CA PHE A 126 -3.58 5.92 -2.75
C PHE A 126 -4.81 6.13 -3.64
N GLU A 127 -4.90 7.29 -4.29
CA GLU A 127 -6.07 7.63 -5.11
C GLU A 127 -6.25 6.67 -6.30
N PRO A 128 -5.19 6.32 -7.08
CA PRO A 128 -5.35 5.37 -8.17
C PRO A 128 -5.79 3.97 -7.70
N TYR A 129 -5.30 3.51 -6.57
CA TYR A 129 -5.68 2.23 -5.99
C TYR A 129 -7.17 2.21 -5.64
N HIS A 130 -7.66 3.22 -4.94
CA HIS A 130 -9.07 3.32 -4.58
C HIS A 130 -9.97 3.59 -5.79
N ALA A 131 -9.49 4.34 -6.79
CA ALA A 131 -10.22 4.53 -8.03
C ALA A 131 -10.41 3.20 -8.78
N ALA A 132 -9.39 2.33 -8.77
CA ALA A 132 -9.49 0.99 -9.36
C ALA A 132 -10.55 0.14 -8.66
N ILE A 133 -10.60 0.19 -7.32
CA ILE A 133 -11.63 -0.52 -6.54
C ILE A 133 -13.01 0.02 -6.89
N ALA A 134 -13.18 1.34 -6.94
CA ALA A 134 -14.47 1.97 -7.21
C ALA A 134 -14.98 1.68 -8.62
N SER A 135 -14.10 1.40 -9.58
CA SER A 135 -14.47 1.08 -10.96
C SER A 135 -14.92 -0.38 -11.13
N GLU A 136 -14.77 -1.21 -10.13
CA GLU A 136 -15.21 -2.60 -10.12
C GLU A 136 -16.52 -2.76 -9.34
#